data_1f7df76ee7f0e50c30ff75b4b2884161
#
_entry.id   1f7df76ee7f0e50c30ff75b4b2884161
#
_cell.length_a   1.000
_cell.length_b   1.000
_cell.length_c   1.000
_cell.angle_alpha   90.00
_cell.angle_beta   90.00
_cell.angle_gamma   90.00
#
_symmetry.space_group_name_H-M   'P 1'
#
loop_
_entity.id
_entity.type
_entity.pdbx_description
1 polymer ?
#
loop_
_entity_poly.entity_id
_entity_poly.type
_entity_poly.pdbx_seq_one_letter_code
_entity_poly.pdbx_strand_id
1 'polypeptide(L)'
;MKTIAITGASGFVGTSLTKYFSNLGYKIIAISRDILNNQEKLKDTLNQTDIVINLAGANIINRWSDSYKKLLYSSRIDTTSKIVNAINSVQNKPKLLISTSAVGIYDNKSTYAENGSFSNDFLSTLCQNWENEA
;
A
#
# COMPACT_ATOMS: atom_id res chain seq x y z
N MET A 1 -17.17 -12.91 -11.17
CA MET A 1 -15.69 -12.90 -11.05
C MET A 1 -15.31 -11.73 -10.15
N LYS A 2 -14.50 -11.97 -9.12
CA LYS A 2 -14.06 -10.90 -8.20
C LYS A 2 -12.87 -10.14 -8.81
N THR A 3 -12.85 -8.84 -8.55
CA THR A 3 -11.80 -7.92 -9.02
C THR A 3 -10.88 -7.53 -7.88
N ILE A 4 -9.57 -7.64 -8.08
CA ILE A 4 -8.54 -7.20 -7.13
C ILE A 4 -7.76 -6.05 -7.78
N ALA A 5 -7.70 -4.91 -7.12
CA ALA A 5 -6.86 -3.79 -7.52
C ALA A 5 -5.58 -3.77 -6.67
N ILE A 6 -4.42 -3.64 -7.31
CA ILE A 6 -3.11 -3.74 -6.66
C ILE A 6 -2.27 -2.50 -6.97
N THR A 7 -1.85 -1.76 -5.95
CA THR A 7 -0.77 -0.76 -6.10
C THR A 7 0.58 -1.45 -5.98
N GLY A 8 1.61 -0.93 -6.65
CA GLY A 8 2.91 -1.60 -6.67
C GLY A 8 2.90 -2.96 -7.38
N ALA A 9 1.94 -3.17 -8.30
CA ALA A 9 1.76 -4.43 -9.03
C ALA A 9 2.98 -4.87 -9.85
N SER A 10 3.84 -3.94 -10.26
CA SER A 10 5.09 -4.21 -10.99
C SER A 10 6.28 -4.55 -10.10
N GLY A 11 6.14 -4.43 -8.78
CA GLY A 11 7.18 -4.77 -7.81
C GLY A 11 7.33 -6.28 -7.61
N PHE A 12 8.29 -6.67 -6.78
CA PHE A 12 8.61 -8.09 -6.51
C PHE A 12 7.38 -8.87 -5.99
N VAL A 13 6.75 -8.38 -4.92
CA VAL A 13 5.55 -9.01 -4.35
C VAL A 13 4.34 -8.84 -5.28
N GLY A 14 4.15 -7.63 -5.84
CA GLY A 14 3.02 -7.32 -6.71
C GLY A 14 2.94 -8.21 -7.95
N THR A 15 4.06 -8.47 -8.60
CA THR A 15 4.15 -9.38 -9.77
C THR A 15 3.73 -10.80 -9.39
N SER A 16 4.22 -11.31 -8.25
CA SER A 16 3.88 -12.64 -7.76
C SER A 16 2.39 -12.77 -7.41
N LEU A 17 1.83 -11.79 -6.72
CA LEU A 17 0.41 -11.78 -6.37
C LEU A 17 -0.48 -11.64 -7.62
N THR A 18 -0.10 -10.78 -8.56
CA THR A 18 -0.82 -10.63 -9.83
C THR A 18 -0.93 -11.96 -10.57
N LYS A 19 0.20 -12.67 -10.71
CA LYS A 19 0.22 -13.99 -11.35
C LYS A 19 -0.62 -15.01 -10.58
N TYR A 20 -0.46 -15.08 -9.26
CA TYR A 20 -1.16 -16.03 -8.42
C TYR A 20 -2.69 -15.86 -8.50
N PHE A 21 -3.19 -14.66 -8.28
CA PHE A 21 -4.63 -14.40 -8.30
C PHE A 21 -5.24 -14.48 -9.70
N SER A 22 -4.49 -14.10 -10.75
CA SER A 22 -4.95 -14.31 -12.14
C SER A 22 -5.15 -15.80 -12.45
N ASN A 23 -4.25 -16.66 -11.98
CA ASN A 23 -4.37 -18.11 -12.15
C ASN A 23 -5.58 -18.71 -11.38
N LEU A 24 -6.01 -18.04 -10.32
CA LEU A 24 -7.22 -18.39 -9.56
C LEU A 24 -8.52 -17.80 -10.16
N GLY A 25 -8.43 -17.14 -11.31
CA GLY A 25 -9.60 -16.58 -12.00
C GLY A 25 -10.07 -15.22 -11.50
N TYR A 26 -9.24 -14.51 -10.72
CA TYR A 26 -9.56 -13.11 -10.35
C TYR A 26 -9.21 -12.16 -11.49
N LYS A 27 -10.02 -11.13 -11.68
CA LYS A 27 -9.66 -9.98 -12.52
C LYS A 27 -8.68 -9.09 -11.75
N ILE A 28 -7.51 -8.82 -12.30
CA ILE A 28 -6.50 -7.95 -11.68
C ILE A 28 -6.47 -6.60 -12.37
N ILE A 29 -6.49 -5.52 -11.58
CA ILE A 29 -6.29 -4.15 -12.03
C ILE A 29 -5.03 -3.60 -11.33
N ALA A 30 -4.00 -3.29 -12.12
CA ALA A 30 -2.83 -2.61 -11.61
C ALA A 30 -3.13 -1.11 -11.45
N ILE A 31 -3.10 -0.62 -10.21
CA ILE A 31 -3.22 0.82 -9.94
C ILE A 31 -1.86 1.46 -10.18
N SER A 32 -1.71 2.04 -11.36
CA SER A 32 -0.52 2.77 -11.78
C SER A 32 -0.46 4.17 -11.15
N ARG A 33 0.69 4.84 -11.30
CA ARG A 33 0.85 6.25 -10.88
C ARG A 33 -0.13 7.18 -11.60
N ASP A 34 -0.45 6.90 -12.87
CA ASP A 34 -1.44 7.68 -13.62
C ASP A 34 -2.83 7.58 -12.99
N ILE A 35 -3.23 6.39 -12.58
CA ILE A 35 -4.49 6.18 -11.86
C ILE A 35 -4.46 6.86 -10.48
N LEU A 36 -3.39 6.67 -9.70
CA LEU A 36 -3.25 7.28 -8.37
C LEU A 36 -3.27 8.82 -8.40
N ASN A 37 -2.76 9.42 -9.45
CA ASN A 37 -2.69 10.88 -9.58
C ASN A 37 -3.91 11.49 -10.27
N ASN A 38 -4.85 10.67 -10.71
CA ASN A 38 -6.12 11.12 -11.28
C ASN A 38 -7.28 10.63 -10.41
N GLN A 39 -7.89 11.55 -9.66
CA GLN A 39 -8.91 11.22 -8.68
C GLN A 39 -10.12 10.49 -9.29
N GLU A 40 -10.58 10.91 -10.47
CA GLU A 40 -11.72 10.27 -11.14
C GLU A 40 -11.37 8.86 -11.61
N LYS A 41 -10.21 8.67 -12.25
CA LYS A 41 -9.73 7.33 -12.64
C LYS A 41 -9.59 6.39 -11.44
N LEU A 42 -9.11 6.91 -10.32
CA LEU A 42 -8.96 6.12 -9.10
C LEU A 42 -10.33 5.71 -8.54
N LYS A 43 -11.28 6.62 -8.47
CA LYS A 43 -12.66 6.32 -8.05
C LYS A 43 -13.33 5.32 -8.98
N ASP A 44 -13.24 5.49 -10.28
CA ASP A 44 -13.81 4.57 -11.27
C ASP A 44 -13.21 3.17 -11.12
N THR A 45 -11.91 3.08 -10.90
CA THR A 45 -11.20 1.83 -10.64
C THR A 45 -11.72 1.16 -9.37
N LEU A 46 -11.80 1.91 -8.27
CA LEU A 46 -12.20 1.36 -6.97
C LEU A 46 -13.68 1.01 -6.91
N ASN A 47 -14.54 1.73 -7.63
CA ASN A 47 -15.98 1.46 -7.70
C ASN A 47 -16.32 0.09 -8.35
N GLN A 48 -15.40 -0.49 -9.11
CA GLN A 48 -15.52 -1.82 -9.72
C GLN A 48 -14.61 -2.88 -9.09
N THR A 49 -14.04 -2.58 -7.92
CA THR A 49 -13.06 -3.42 -7.22
C THR A 49 -13.67 -4.04 -5.97
N ASP A 50 -13.46 -5.34 -5.76
CA ASP A 50 -13.88 -6.04 -4.54
C ASP A 50 -12.83 -5.99 -3.44
N ILE A 51 -11.55 -6.08 -3.81
CA ILE A 51 -10.41 -6.16 -2.89
C ILE A 51 -9.31 -5.21 -3.35
N VAL A 52 -8.77 -4.42 -2.45
CA VAL A 52 -7.61 -3.57 -2.70
C VAL A 52 -6.40 -4.12 -1.94
N ILE A 53 -5.27 -4.27 -2.64
CA ILE A 53 -3.98 -4.64 -2.04
C ILE A 53 -3.02 -3.48 -2.27
N ASN A 54 -2.62 -2.82 -1.20
CA ASN A 54 -1.73 -1.67 -1.23
C ASN A 54 -0.30 -2.10 -0.91
N LEU A 55 0.55 -2.22 -1.94
CA LEU A 55 1.97 -2.57 -1.86
C LEU A 55 2.88 -1.40 -2.25
N ALA A 56 2.32 -0.22 -2.51
CA ALA A 56 3.10 0.90 -2.99
C ALA A 56 4.08 1.42 -1.94
N GLY A 57 5.30 1.67 -2.38
CA GLY A 57 6.36 2.23 -1.55
C GLY A 57 7.68 2.29 -2.31
N ALA A 58 8.40 3.41 -2.23
CA ALA A 58 9.74 3.53 -2.78
C ALA A 58 10.69 2.56 -2.06
N ASN A 59 11.71 2.07 -2.78
CA ASN A 59 12.67 1.12 -2.23
C ASN A 59 13.44 1.75 -1.06
N ILE A 60 13.52 1.03 0.07
CA ILE A 60 14.28 1.47 1.25
C ILE A 60 15.80 1.28 1.09
N ILE A 61 16.23 0.45 0.14
CA ILE A 61 17.65 0.21 -0.13
C ILE A 61 18.17 1.32 -1.04
N ASN A 62 18.46 2.47 -0.46
CA ASN A 62 19.03 3.62 -1.15
C ASN A 62 19.69 4.56 -0.12
N ARG A 63 20.45 5.57 -0.59
CA ARG A 63 20.96 6.61 0.29
C ARG A 63 19.82 7.49 0.80
N TRP A 64 19.64 7.59 2.11
CA TRP A 64 18.59 8.36 2.76
C TRP A 64 18.98 9.83 2.91
N SER A 65 18.99 10.56 1.79
CA SER A 65 18.98 12.02 1.82
C SER A 65 17.64 12.54 2.34
N ASP A 66 17.55 13.81 2.72
CA ASP A 66 16.28 14.40 3.17
C ASP A 66 15.20 14.32 2.09
N SER A 67 15.56 14.52 0.82
CA SER A 67 14.63 14.37 -0.30
C SER A 67 14.17 12.91 -0.47
N TYR A 68 15.05 11.92 -0.26
CA TYR A 68 14.68 10.52 -0.36
C TYR A 68 13.80 10.06 0.80
N LYS A 69 14.05 10.54 2.02
CA LYS A 69 13.16 10.30 3.17
C LYS A 69 11.75 10.85 2.93
N LYS A 70 11.63 12.03 2.30
CA LYS A 70 10.33 12.57 1.86
C LYS A 70 9.64 11.67 0.84
N LEU A 71 10.40 11.09 -0.11
CA LEU A 71 9.87 10.13 -1.07
C LEU A 71 9.43 8.83 -0.39
N LEU A 72 10.20 8.30 0.56
CA LEU A 72 9.81 7.12 1.35
C LEU A 72 8.50 7.34 2.08
N TYR A 73 8.31 8.54 2.63
CA TYR A 73 7.08 8.93 3.31
C TYR A 73 5.91 9.08 2.33
N SER A 74 6.04 9.92 1.32
CA SER A 74 4.95 10.24 0.39
C SER A 74 4.49 9.02 -0.42
N SER A 75 5.41 8.17 -0.85
CA SER A 75 5.08 6.94 -1.59
C SER A 75 4.24 5.95 -0.78
N ARG A 76 4.23 6.05 0.54
CA ARG A 76 3.46 5.21 1.47
C ARG A 76 2.24 5.93 2.00
N ILE A 77 2.44 7.01 2.74
CA ILE A 77 1.38 7.71 3.46
C ILE A 77 0.44 8.44 2.49
N ASP A 78 0.97 9.26 1.58
CA ASP A 78 0.12 10.01 0.65
C ASP A 78 -0.61 9.07 -0.31
N THR A 79 0.04 7.98 -0.74
CA THR A 79 -0.59 6.95 -1.58
C THR A 79 -1.72 6.25 -0.83
N THR A 80 -1.49 5.83 0.41
CA THR A 80 -2.51 5.18 1.24
C THR A 80 -3.68 6.13 1.50
N SER A 81 -3.40 7.39 1.82
CA SER A 81 -4.42 8.43 2.01
C SER A 81 -5.30 8.61 0.76
N LYS A 82 -4.71 8.69 -0.43
CA LYS A 82 -5.47 8.76 -1.68
C LYS A 82 -6.41 7.58 -1.87
N ILE A 83 -5.92 6.36 -1.61
CA ILE A 83 -6.70 5.13 -1.73
C ILE A 83 -7.87 5.12 -0.74
N VAL A 84 -7.60 5.39 0.54
CA VAL A 84 -8.62 5.41 1.61
C VAL A 84 -9.68 6.46 1.33
N ASN A 85 -9.28 7.68 0.96
CA ASN A 85 -10.22 8.75 0.62
C ASN A 85 -11.09 8.39 -0.61
N ALA A 86 -10.49 7.77 -1.62
CA ALA A 86 -11.23 7.32 -2.79
C ALA A 86 -12.20 6.17 -2.44
N ILE A 87 -11.80 5.16 -1.64
CA ILE A 87 -12.68 4.09 -1.13
C ILE A 87 -13.88 4.70 -0.39
N ASN A 88 -13.63 5.70 0.45
CA ASN A 88 -14.69 6.33 1.24
C ASN A 88 -15.67 7.14 0.38
N SER A 89 -15.25 7.58 -0.80
CA SER A 89 -16.05 8.44 -1.69
C SER A 89 -16.81 7.69 -2.78
N VAL A 90 -16.50 6.40 -3.05
CA VAL A 90 -17.21 5.62 -4.07
C VAL A 90 -18.49 4.98 -3.53
N GLN A 91 -19.44 4.74 -4.42
CA GLN A 91 -20.72 4.14 -4.07
C GLN A 91 -20.59 2.63 -3.79
N ASN A 92 -19.88 1.90 -4.67
CA ASN A 92 -19.61 0.48 -4.49
C ASN A 92 -18.22 0.32 -3.87
N LYS A 93 -18.15 0.35 -2.54
CA LYS A 93 -16.89 0.26 -1.82
C LYS A 93 -16.30 -1.14 -1.93
N PRO A 94 -14.96 -1.25 -2.11
CA PRO A 94 -14.25 -2.50 -1.89
C PRO A 94 -14.57 -3.09 -0.51
N LYS A 95 -14.71 -4.41 -0.44
CA LYS A 95 -15.04 -5.12 0.80
C LYS A 95 -13.85 -5.34 1.71
N LEU A 96 -12.64 -5.22 1.16
CA LEU A 96 -11.40 -5.47 1.88
C LEU A 96 -10.29 -4.58 1.34
N LEU A 97 -9.59 -3.89 2.24
CA LEU A 97 -8.31 -3.25 2.01
C LEU A 97 -7.23 -4.01 2.78
N ILE A 98 -6.21 -4.50 2.06
CA ILE A 98 -4.99 -5.07 2.63
C ILE A 98 -3.90 -4.04 2.42
N SER A 99 -3.48 -3.37 3.49
CA SER A 99 -2.37 -2.42 3.45
C SER A 99 -1.13 -3.05 4.08
N THR A 100 0.02 -2.92 3.41
CA THR A 100 1.28 -3.47 3.91
C THR A 100 1.88 -2.59 4.99
N SER A 101 2.63 -3.21 5.88
CA SER A 101 3.53 -2.58 6.84
C SER A 101 4.91 -3.21 6.71
N ALA A 102 5.78 -3.04 7.68
CA ALA A 102 7.11 -3.63 7.68
C ALA A 102 7.62 -3.90 9.09
N VAL A 103 8.52 -4.88 9.19
CA VAL A 103 9.19 -5.23 10.46
C VAL A 103 10.03 -4.07 11.02
N GLY A 104 10.36 -3.07 10.22
CA GLY A 104 11.05 -1.84 10.65
C GLY A 104 10.29 -1.00 11.67
N ILE A 105 9.05 -1.35 12.00
CA ILE A 105 8.29 -0.77 13.11
C ILE A 105 8.92 -1.11 14.47
N TYR A 106 9.64 -2.22 14.56
CA TYR A 106 10.37 -2.68 15.74
C TYR A 106 11.87 -2.34 15.62
N ASP A 107 12.57 -2.30 16.76
CA ASP A 107 14.03 -2.26 16.75
C ASP A 107 14.64 -3.67 16.60
N ASN A 108 15.95 -3.77 16.58
CA ASN A 108 16.69 -5.03 16.44
C ASN A 108 17.21 -5.59 17.79
N LYS A 109 16.70 -5.09 18.91
CA LYS A 109 17.23 -5.43 20.25
C LYS A 109 16.60 -6.68 20.84
N SER A 110 15.42 -7.09 20.35
CA SER A 110 14.66 -8.21 20.91
C SER A 110 13.83 -8.92 19.83
N THR A 111 13.15 -9.98 20.23
CA THR A 111 12.10 -10.64 19.43
C THR A 111 10.74 -10.06 19.83
N TYR A 112 9.93 -9.69 18.83
CA TYR A 112 8.64 -9.05 19.02
C TYR A 112 7.51 -9.87 18.39
N ALA A 113 6.35 -9.86 19.04
CA ALA A 113 5.08 -10.28 18.46
C ALA A 113 4.31 -9.04 17.96
N GLU A 114 3.14 -9.24 17.35
CA GLU A 114 2.33 -8.17 16.75
C GLU A 114 1.91 -7.09 17.76
N ASN A 115 1.80 -7.43 19.02
CA ASN A 115 1.48 -6.52 20.13
C ASN A 115 2.71 -5.96 20.85
N GLY A 116 3.92 -6.17 20.29
CA GLY A 116 5.17 -5.66 20.85
C GLY A 116 5.25 -4.14 20.78
N SER A 117 6.08 -3.54 21.63
CA SER A 117 6.32 -2.09 21.62
C SER A 117 7.10 -1.65 20.38
N PHE A 118 6.76 -0.47 19.85
CA PHE A 118 7.41 0.08 18.68
C PHE A 118 8.69 0.84 19.03
N SER A 119 9.60 0.91 18.07
CA SER A 119 10.76 1.78 18.14
C SER A 119 10.37 3.25 17.86
N ASN A 120 11.33 4.17 17.99
CA ASN A 120 11.14 5.60 17.74
C ASN A 120 12.07 6.16 16.64
N ASP A 121 12.75 5.30 15.90
CA ASP A 121 13.58 5.71 14.77
C ASP A 121 12.73 6.10 13.54
N PHE A 122 13.39 6.56 12.48
CA PHE A 122 12.72 7.01 11.26
C PHE A 122 11.84 5.91 10.63
N LEU A 123 12.37 4.68 10.51
CA LEU A 123 11.61 3.58 9.90
C LEU A 123 10.40 3.19 10.73
N SER A 124 10.55 3.12 12.04
CA SER A 124 9.44 2.79 12.93
C SER A 124 8.35 3.85 12.88
N THR A 125 8.72 5.13 12.92
CA THR A 125 7.77 6.24 12.79
C THR A 125 7.07 6.22 11.44
N LEU A 126 7.80 5.96 10.36
CA LEU A 126 7.23 5.80 9.02
C LEU A 126 6.20 4.66 8.97
N CYS A 127 6.53 3.49 9.53
CA CYS A 127 5.62 2.35 9.58
C CYS A 127 4.36 2.64 10.41
N GLN A 128 4.50 3.29 11.57
CA GLN A 128 3.38 3.68 12.43
C GLN A 128 2.44 4.64 11.69
N ASN A 129 2.98 5.67 11.04
CA ASN A 129 2.18 6.62 10.26
C ASN A 129 1.51 5.92 9.07
N TRP A 130 2.19 4.99 8.45
CA TRP A 130 1.66 4.22 7.32
C TRP A 130 0.48 3.34 7.74
N GLU A 131 0.60 2.60 8.85
CA GLU A 131 -0.49 1.80 9.40
C GLU A 131 -1.68 2.67 9.84
N ASN A 132 -1.41 3.81 10.46
CA ASN A 132 -2.46 4.74 10.92
C ASN A 132 -3.26 5.37 9.77
N GLU A 133 -2.69 5.43 8.56
CA GLU A 133 -3.36 5.99 7.39
C GLU A 133 -4.34 5.00 6.74
N ALA A 134 -4.17 3.71 6.95
CA ALA A 134 -5.02 2.67 6.40
C ALA A 134 -6.24 2.39 7.27
#